data_6c341da2a104b5c7f62026f56dddb052
#
_entry.id   6c341da2a104b5c7f62026f56dddb052
#
_cell.length_a   1.000
_cell.length_b   1.000
_cell.length_c   1.000
_cell.angle_alpha   90.00
_cell.angle_beta   90.00
_cell.angle_gamma   90.00
#
_symmetry.space_group_name_H-M   'P 1'
#
loop_
_entity.id
_entity.type
_entity.pdbx_description
1 polymer ?
#
loop_
_entity_poly.entity_id
_entity_poly.type
_entity_poly.pdbx_seq_one_letter_code
_entity_poly.pdbx_strand_id
1 'polypeptide(L)' 'MSIDGQGPISVDDLVEGAICPCDFVDGSGLLLIAADVEITASLIENLRTRGVKALHPR' A
#
# COMPACT_ATOMS: atom_id res chain seq x y z
N MET A 1 2.30 -5.67 -21.63
CA MET A 1 2.01 -5.69 -21.06
C MET A 1 2.19 -5.90 -20.04
N SER A 2 2.08 -5.67 -19.56
CA SER A 2 2.07 -5.74 -18.64
C SER A 2 1.88 -6.06 -17.83
N ILE A 3 1.78 -6.49 -17.75
CA ILE A 3 1.36 -6.70 -16.83
C ILE A 3 1.96 -6.66 -15.82
N ASP A 4 2.47 -6.28 -15.99
CA ASP A 4 3.00 -6.15 -15.11
C ASP A 4 2.74 -5.28 -14.19
N GLY A 5 1.90 -4.95 -14.08
CA GLY A 5 1.34 -4.13 -13.07
C GLY A 5 1.81 -4.41 -11.67
N GLN A 6 3.01 -4.92 -11.57
CA GLN A 6 3.57 -5.31 -10.28
C GLN A 6 4.48 -4.25 -9.69
N GLY A 7 4.59 -3.10 -10.33
CA GLY A 7 5.41 -2.02 -9.80
C GLY A 7 4.82 -1.42 -8.53
N PRO A 8 5.60 -0.56 -7.87
CA PRO A 8 5.10 0.11 -6.66
C PRO A 8 3.90 1.00 -7.00
N ILE A 9 2.99 1.12 -6.04
CA ILE A 9 1.84 2.00 -6.18
C ILE A 9 2.00 3.18 -5.24
N SER A 10 1.34 4.27 -5.57
CA SER A 10 1.33 5.46 -4.73
C SER A 10 0.37 5.27 -3.57
N VAL A 11 0.69 5.88 -2.42
CA VAL A 11 -0.25 5.94 -1.30
C VAL A 11 -1.56 6.57 -1.76
N ASP A 12 -1.49 7.53 -2.69
CA ASP A 12 -2.68 8.20 -3.20
C ASP A 12 -3.57 7.29 -4.05
N ASP A 13 -3.05 6.13 -4.48
CA ASP A 13 -3.83 5.15 -5.22
C ASP A 13 -4.64 4.23 -4.32
N LEU A 14 -4.45 4.32 -3.01
CA LEU A 14 -5.21 3.50 -2.08
C LEU A 14 -6.66 3.98 -2.03
N VAL A 15 -7.59 3.04 -2.00
CA VAL A 15 -9.02 3.32 -1.97
C VAL A 15 -9.55 2.98 -0.59
N GLU A 16 -10.08 3.98 0.10
CA GLU A 16 -10.69 3.78 1.41
C GLU A 16 -11.86 2.80 1.30
N GLY A 17 -11.88 1.83 2.20
CA GLY A 17 -12.93 0.81 2.21
C GLY A 17 -12.59 -0.44 1.42
N ALA A 18 -11.52 -0.39 0.62
CA ALA A 18 -11.10 -1.57 -0.15
C ALA A 18 -10.34 -2.53 0.74
N ILE A 19 -10.31 -3.79 0.35
CA ILE A 19 -9.53 -4.83 1.04
C ILE A 19 -8.18 -4.94 0.34
N CYS A 20 -7.11 -4.94 1.12
CA CYS A 20 -5.76 -5.00 0.58
C CYS A 20 -5.54 -6.35 -0.12
N PRO A 21 -5.15 -6.36 -1.40
CA PRO A 21 -5.06 -7.62 -2.15
C PRO A 21 -3.80 -8.43 -1.84
N CYS A 22 -2.79 -7.82 -1.25
CA CYS A 22 -1.55 -8.51 -0.93
C CYS A 22 -0.81 -7.73 0.15
N ASP A 23 0.30 -8.30 0.63
CA ASP A 23 1.15 -7.57 1.56
C ASP A 23 1.86 -6.44 0.83
N PHE A 24 1.81 -5.24 1.39
CA PHE A 24 2.58 -4.12 0.87
C PHE A 24 3.69 -3.77 1.86
N VAL A 25 4.88 -3.58 1.34
CA VAL A 25 6.06 -3.24 2.13
C VAL A 25 6.65 -1.92 1.63
N ASP A 26 7.49 -1.31 2.45
CA ASP A 26 8.23 -0.11 2.01
C ASP A 26 9.49 -0.52 1.25
N GLY A 27 10.28 0.47 0.85
CA GLY A 27 11.49 0.21 0.07
C GLY A 27 12.54 -0.60 0.82
N SER A 28 12.44 -0.69 2.15
CA SER A 28 13.37 -1.49 2.94
C SER A 28 12.82 -2.87 3.28
N GLY A 29 11.60 -3.17 2.85
CA GLY A 29 10.98 -4.46 3.10
C GLY A 29 10.12 -4.52 4.36
N LEU A 30 9.92 -3.39 5.02
CA LEU A 30 9.07 -3.34 6.22
C LEU A 30 7.60 -3.43 5.82
N LEU A 31 6.87 -4.33 6.44
CA LEU A 31 5.44 -4.50 6.15
C LEU A 31 4.67 -3.26 6.57
N LEU A 32 3.91 -2.72 5.63
CA LEU A 32 3.08 -1.54 5.86
C LEU A 32 1.60 -1.91 5.96
N ILE A 33 1.11 -2.75 5.06
CA ILE A 33 -0.28 -3.21 5.06
C ILE A 33 -0.26 -4.70 4.76
N ALA A 34 -0.89 -5.48 5.63
CA ALA A 34 -1.00 -6.92 5.40
C ALA A 34 -2.14 -7.21 4.42
N ALA A 35 -2.04 -8.34 3.74
CA ALA A 35 -3.11 -8.81 2.87
C ALA A 35 -4.41 -8.96 3.68
N ASP A 36 -5.54 -8.71 3.03
CA ASP A 36 -6.89 -8.86 3.58
C ASP A 36 -7.26 -7.82 4.64
N VAL A 37 -6.36 -6.88 4.94
CA VAL A 37 -6.68 -5.77 5.84
C VAL A 37 -7.50 -4.73 5.09
N GLU A 38 -8.54 -4.22 5.74
CA GLU A 38 -9.33 -3.14 5.16
C GLU A 38 -8.53 -1.84 5.17
N ILE A 39 -8.51 -1.14 4.05
CA ILE A 39 -7.82 0.13 3.92
C ILE A 39 -8.75 1.21 4.45
N THR A 40 -8.34 1.86 5.54
CA THR A 40 -9.14 2.91 6.17
C THR A 40 -8.50 4.27 5.94
N ALA A 41 -9.30 5.32 6.14
CA ALA A 41 -8.77 6.69 6.06
C ALA A 41 -7.62 6.89 7.06
N SER A 42 -7.75 6.33 8.27
CA SER A 42 -6.71 6.43 9.29
C SER A 42 -5.41 5.77 8.83
N LEU A 43 -5.52 4.63 8.16
CA LEU A 43 -4.35 3.93 7.65
C LEU A 43 -3.62 4.78 6.61
N ILE A 44 -4.38 5.34 5.67
CA ILE A 44 -3.81 6.20 4.63
C ILE A 44 -3.14 7.42 5.26
N GLU A 45 -3.80 8.01 6.23
CA GLU A 45 -3.28 9.18 6.94
C GLU A 45 -1.97 8.85 7.66
N ASN A 46 -1.92 7.70 8.32
CA ASN A 46 -0.72 7.26 9.01
C ASN A 46 0.45 7.09 8.04
N LEU A 47 0.19 6.50 6.89
CA LEU A 47 1.24 6.30 5.90
C LEU A 47 1.79 7.63 5.40
N ARG A 48 0.91 8.60 5.15
CA ARG A 48 1.33 9.94 4.73
C ARG A 48 2.13 10.64 5.81
N THR A 49 1.68 10.56 7.05
CA THR A 49 2.36 11.19 8.18
C THR A 49 3.76 10.63 8.36
N ARG A 50 3.94 9.35 8.07
CA ARG A 50 5.24 8.69 8.17
C ARG A 50 6.13 8.95 6.97
N GLY A 51 5.63 9.67 5.97
CA GLY A 51 6.39 9.98 4.77
C GLY A 51 6.44 8.86 3.75
N VAL A 52 5.59 7.87 3.89
CA VAL A 52 5.52 6.77 2.91
C VAL A 52 4.89 7.29 1.64
N LYS A 53 5.59 7.14 0.52
CA LYS A 53 5.11 7.63 -0.77
C LYS A 53 4.74 6.51 -1.71
N ALA A 54 5.38 5.35 -1.58
CA ALA A 54 5.15 4.22 -2.47
C ALA A 54 5.03 2.94 -1.66
N LEU A 55 4.20 2.04 -2.15
CA LEU A 55 3.96 0.74 -1.56
C LEU A 55 4.41 -0.32 -2.55
N HIS A 56 5.20 -1.27 -2.08
CA HIS A 56 5.73 -2.32 -2.93
C HIS A 56 4.98 -3.63 -2.67
N PRO A 57 4.33 -4.22 -3.68
CA PRO A 57 3.68 -5.53 -3.50
C PRO A 57 4.73 -6.56 -3.16
N ARG A 58 4.36 -7.43 -2.28
CA ARG A 58 5.30 -8.46 -1.82
C ARG A 58 4.94 -9.83 -2.32
#